data_ced53ecadebbc7e0fb24a91228cf00ca
#
_entry.id   ced53ecadebbc7e0fb24a91228cf00ca
#
_cell.length_a   1.000
_cell.length_b   1.000
_cell.length_c   1.000
_cell.angle_alpha   90.00
_cell.angle_beta   90.00
_cell.angle_gamma   90.00
#
_symmetry.space_group_name_H-M   'P 1'
#
loop_
_entity.id
_entity.type
_entity.pdbx_description
1 polymer ?
#
loop_
_entity_poly.entity_id
_entity_poly.type
_entity_poly.pdbx_seq_one_letter_code
_entity_poly.pdbx_strand_id
1 'polypeptide(L)'
;MEEIRSHYGRYAALFGREVDVIVNRPLGSTPNPKNTAARIQTNEMVSSNSAVSGFDGTTGTGTGEKNGKKRKCYPINCGYITTDLSDVFPGVNQANEINTENGTVPHPRRYDIGVLPPRYVYILGVSEPLETFHGRIVAVVHRNVRIPLQNGCVPPPQYSYDRLIVAPLDMELYEPEIRHAISFAERRGRYRLYCMYEKSCGAVVYAMHNGQPLYLLIRNRSGHIGFPKGHVEYGENEYETMVREIREETSLSVVPDPDFRCEYHYVLWGVVHKRAVYSMAQFSYGHSVTTMENEIFGDWLVPYAEAHKLLSYDNDRKILSLANERIRSSNMEKPIS
;
A
#
# COMPACT_ATOMS: atom_id res chain seq x y z
N MET A 1 9.22 -13.89 8.31
CA MET A 1 8.63 -14.32 7.01
C MET A 1 7.41 -15.20 7.21
N GLU A 2 7.46 -16.25 8.01
CA GLU A 2 6.34 -17.16 8.26
C GLU A 2 5.13 -16.47 8.94
N GLU A 3 5.37 -15.57 9.88
CA GLU A 3 4.35 -14.76 10.53
C GLU A 3 3.64 -13.83 9.55
N ILE A 4 4.37 -13.16 8.66
CA ILE A 4 3.80 -12.27 7.62
C ILE A 4 2.96 -13.08 6.65
N ARG A 5 3.47 -14.23 6.17
CA ARG A 5 2.73 -15.16 5.30
C ARG A 5 1.42 -15.62 5.95
N SER A 6 1.45 -15.97 7.24
CA SER A 6 0.27 -16.38 8.01
C SER A 6 -0.79 -15.28 8.08
N HIS A 7 -0.37 -14.01 8.25
CA HIS A 7 -1.30 -12.88 8.30
C HIS A 7 -1.90 -12.56 6.93
N TYR A 8 -1.11 -12.57 5.85
CA TYR A 8 -1.65 -12.42 4.50
C TYR A 8 -2.61 -13.57 4.15
N GLY A 9 -2.30 -14.80 4.55
CA GLY A 9 -3.21 -15.95 4.38
C GLY A 9 -4.57 -15.75 5.04
N ARG A 10 -4.61 -15.07 6.20
CA ARG A 10 -5.85 -14.74 6.90
C ARG A 10 -6.76 -13.79 6.10
N TYR A 11 -6.17 -12.86 5.36
CA TYR A 11 -6.89 -11.85 4.59
C TYR A 11 -7.02 -12.17 3.10
N ALA A 12 -6.45 -13.30 2.66
CA ALA A 12 -6.41 -13.70 1.26
C ALA A 12 -7.77 -13.66 0.57
N ALA A 13 -8.81 -14.16 1.25
CA ALA A 13 -10.16 -14.19 0.72
C ALA A 13 -10.86 -12.80 0.68
N LEU A 14 -10.25 -11.77 1.26
CA LEU A 14 -10.76 -10.39 1.19
C LEU A 14 -10.19 -9.61 0.02
N PHE A 15 -8.91 -9.83 -0.32
CA PHE A 15 -8.24 -9.06 -1.36
C PHE A 15 -8.89 -9.24 -2.72
N GLY A 16 -9.15 -8.12 -3.39
CA GLY A 16 -9.81 -8.09 -4.69
C GLY A 16 -11.32 -8.31 -4.66
N ARG A 17 -11.91 -8.61 -3.49
CA ARG A 17 -13.35 -8.82 -3.36
C ARG A 17 -14.10 -7.51 -3.57
N GLU A 18 -15.09 -7.54 -4.43
CA GLU A 18 -15.99 -6.42 -4.67
C GLU A 18 -16.99 -6.29 -3.52
N VAL A 19 -17.24 -5.05 -3.12
CA VAL A 19 -18.11 -4.72 -2.00
C VAL A 19 -18.91 -3.44 -2.24
N ASP A 20 -20.11 -3.41 -1.68
CA ASP A 20 -20.93 -2.22 -1.59
C ASP A 20 -20.77 -1.57 -0.23
N VAL A 21 -20.66 -0.26 -0.21
CA VAL A 21 -20.42 0.55 0.98
C VAL A 21 -21.47 1.64 1.11
N ILE A 22 -22.08 1.76 2.29
CA ILE A 22 -22.83 2.95 2.69
C ILE A 22 -21.89 3.93 3.37
N VAL A 23 -21.79 5.14 2.82
CA VAL A 23 -20.91 6.19 3.34
C VAL A 23 -21.61 6.95 4.45
N ASN A 24 -21.11 6.86 5.67
CA ASN A 24 -21.65 7.58 6.81
C ASN A 24 -20.86 8.83 7.19
N ARG A 25 -19.67 8.99 6.60
CA ARG A 25 -18.77 10.14 6.77
C ARG A 25 -18.20 10.55 5.42
N PRO A 26 -18.94 11.33 4.63
CA PRO A 26 -18.48 11.84 3.37
C PRO A 26 -17.23 12.71 3.52
N LEU A 27 -16.39 12.71 2.47
CA LEU A 27 -15.25 13.60 2.34
C LEU A 27 -15.68 15.05 2.60
N GLY A 28 -14.88 15.81 3.36
CA GLY A 28 -15.21 17.19 3.74
C GLY A 28 -16.22 17.35 4.88
N SER A 29 -16.89 16.26 5.31
CA SER A 29 -17.81 16.34 6.45
C SER A 29 -17.07 16.58 7.78
N THR A 30 -17.72 17.30 8.70
CA THR A 30 -17.14 17.55 10.04
C THR A 30 -17.55 16.44 11.03
N PRO A 31 -16.65 16.03 11.94
CA PRO A 31 -17.02 15.15 13.02
C PRO A 31 -18.11 15.81 13.89
N ASN A 32 -19.33 15.28 13.89
CA ASN A 32 -20.39 15.74 14.78
C ASN A 32 -20.62 14.70 15.88
N PRO A 33 -20.30 15.00 17.14
CA PRO A 33 -20.45 14.03 18.23
C PRO A 33 -21.91 13.73 18.60
N LYS A 34 -22.89 14.46 18.06
CA LYS A 34 -24.30 14.37 18.52
C LYS A 34 -25.30 13.87 17.47
N ASN A 35 -24.98 13.70 16.21
CA ASN A 35 -25.95 13.36 15.15
C ASN A 35 -25.50 12.30 14.17
N THR A 36 -25.17 11.11 14.64
CA THR A 36 -24.95 9.96 13.75
C THR A 36 -26.22 9.12 13.55
N ALA A 37 -27.31 9.43 14.26
CA ALA A 37 -28.56 8.64 14.24
C ALA A 37 -29.77 9.33 13.56
N ALA A 38 -29.68 10.59 13.15
CA ALA A 38 -30.88 11.36 12.81
C ALA A 38 -30.97 11.91 11.38
N ARG A 39 -30.15 11.43 10.44
CA ARG A 39 -30.13 12.01 9.07
C ARG A 39 -30.48 11.05 7.91
N ILE A 40 -31.12 9.92 8.22
CA ILE A 40 -31.70 9.06 7.17
C ILE A 40 -33.19 9.39 6.91
N GLN A 41 -33.79 10.29 7.64
CA GLN A 41 -35.21 10.56 7.55
C GLN A 41 -35.59 11.97 7.10
N THR A 42 -34.90 12.65 6.23
CA THR A 42 -35.55 13.78 5.51
C THR A 42 -34.72 14.22 4.33
N ASN A 43 -34.89 13.61 3.18
CA ASN A 43 -34.64 14.25 1.89
C ASN A 43 -35.80 14.01 0.94
N GLU A 44 -36.95 14.57 1.32
CA GLU A 44 -37.91 15.06 0.34
C GLU A 44 -37.87 16.58 0.39
N MET A 45 -37.64 17.17 -0.80
CA MET A 45 -37.75 18.59 -1.16
C MET A 45 -36.79 19.59 -0.49
N VAL A 46 -35.79 20.01 -1.23
CA VAL A 46 -35.68 21.39 -1.75
C VAL A 46 -34.62 21.47 -2.83
N SER A 47 -35.04 21.71 -4.06
CA SER A 47 -34.22 22.19 -5.16
C SER A 47 -33.94 23.70 -4.99
N SER A 48 -32.68 24.11 -5.07
CA SER A 48 -32.34 25.41 -5.71
C SER A 48 -30.81 25.62 -5.78
N ASN A 49 -30.39 25.82 -6.99
CA ASN A 49 -29.16 26.41 -7.55
C ASN A 49 -28.25 27.21 -6.62
N SER A 50 -26.96 26.91 -6.64
CA SER A 50 -25.96 27.95 -6.90
C SER A 50 -24.60 27.31 -7.28
N ALA A 51 -24.08 27.75 -8.41
CA ALA A 51 -22.78 27.44 -8.96
C ALA A 51 -21.67 27.95 -8.05
N VAL A 52 -20.63 27.16 -7.84
CA VAL A 52 -19.34 27.64 -7.31
C VAL A 52 -18.23 27.14 -8.24
N SER A 53 -17.59 28.12 -8.82
CA SER A 53 -16.42 28.06 -9.68
C SER A 53 -15.14 27.68 -8.90
N GLY A 54 -14.26 26.92 -9.55
CA GLY A 54 -12.81 26.96 -9.36
C GLY A 54 -12.27 26.19 -8.16
N PHE A 55 -11.73 25.00 -8.43
CA PHE A 55 -10.90 24.28 -7.45
C PHE A 55 -9.48 24.20 -7.98
N ASP A 56 -8.58 24.93 -7.32
CA ASP A 56 -7.14 24.91 -7.56
C ASP A 56 -6.54 23.78 -6.69
N GLY A 57 -5.71 22.94 -7.32
CA GLY A 57 -5.21 21.71 -6.73
C GLY A 57 -4.08 21.92 -5.72
N THR A 58 -4.42 22.17 -4.48
CA THR A 58 -3.49 22.02 -3.36
C THR A 58 -4.14 21.13 -2.28
N THR A 59 -3.42 20.08 -1.89
CA THR A 59 -3.77 19.17 -0.78
C THR A 59 -3.83 19.95 0.54
N GLY A 60 -4.91 20.70 0.73
CA GLY A 60 -5.18 21.41 1.96
C GLY A 60 -6.19 20.62 2.82
N THR A 61 -5.84 20.36 4.06
CA THR A 61 -6.78 19.96 5.10
C THR A 61 -7.90 20.99 5.14
N GLY A 62 -9.05 20.70 4.50
CA GLY A 62 -10.17 21.59 4.44
C GLY A 62 -10.70 21.95 5.83
N THR A 63 -10.53 23.19 6.23
CA THR A 63 -11.03 23.73 7.50
C THR A 63 -12.17 24.69 7.21
N GLY A 64 -13.40 24.30 7.58
CA GLY A 64 -14.54 25.20 7.55
C GLY A 64 -14.55 26.08 8.80
N GLU A 65 -14.56 27.39 8.64
CA GLU A 65 -14.66 28.34 9.76
C GLU A 65 -16.13 28.60 10.16
N LYS A 66 -16.46 28.29 11.43
CA LYS A 66 -17.52 28.96 12.19
C LYS A 66 -16.99 29.21 13.59
N ASN A 67 -16.98 30.45 14.01
CA ASN A 67 -16.59 30.93 15.34
C ASN A 67 -15.10 30.68 15.72
N GLY A 68 -14.16 31.02 14.85
CA GLY A 68 -12.72 31.08 15.19
C GLY A 68 -12.03 29.77 15.58
N LYS A 69 -12.75 28.63 15.57
CA LYS A 69 -12.15 27.29 15.76
C LYS A 69 -12.19 26.50 14.47
N LYS A 70 -11.02 26.25 13.88
CA LYS A 70 -10.88 25.36 12.73
C LYS A 70 -11.45 23.97 13.07
N ARG A 71 -12.52 23.56 12.41
CA ARG A 71 -13.05 22.19 12.55
C ARG A 71 -12.30 21.26 11.63
N LYS A 72 -11.81 20.12 12.17
CA LYS A 72 -11.21 19.08 11.34
C LYS A 72 -12.30 18.42 10.51
N CYS A 73 -12.13 18.38 9.20
CA CYS A 73 -12.99 17.63 8.28
C CYS A 73 -12.39 16.23 8.00
N TYR A 74 -13.23 15.29 7.59
CA TYR A 74 -12.75 14.00 7.09
C TYR A 74 -12.08 14.21 5.72
N PRO A 75 -10.80 13.85 5.55
CA PRO A 75 -10.08 14.04 4.29
C PRO A 75 -10.40 12.96 3.25
N ILE A 76 -11.14 11.91 3.63
CA ILE A 76 -11.58 10.81 2.77
C ILE A 76 -12.99 10.37 3.13
N ASN A 77 -13.65 9.66 2.21
CA ASN A 77 -14.93 9.01 2.51
C ASN A 77 -14.73 7.82 3.43
N CYS A 78 -15.63 7.64 4.40
CA CYS A 78 -15.63 6.49 5.31
C CYS A 78 -17.04 5.93 5.43
N GLY A 79 -17.15 4.61 5.60
CA GLY A 79 -18.46 3.96 5.65
C GLY A 79 -18.42 2.54 6.21
N TYR A 80 -19.45 1.80 5.90
CA TYR A 80 -19.62 0.40 6.29
C TYR A 80 -19.98 -0.46 5.08
N ILE A 81 -19.40 -1.66 5.02
CA ILE A 81 -19.74 -2.65 3.99
C ILE A 81 -21.15 -3.19 4.26
N THR A 82 -21.95 -3.27 3.19
CA THR A 82 -23.27 -3.91 3.18
C THR A 82 -23.25 -5.29 2.53
N THR A 83 -22.22 -5.60 1.74
CA THR A 83 -22.02 -6.92 1.13
C THR A 83 -21.81 -7.98 2.21
N ASP A 84 -22.46 -9.12 2.07
CA ASP A 84 -22.25 -10.28 2.94
C ASP A 84 -20.84 -10.84 2.76
N LEU A 85 -20.11 -10.97 3.86
CA LEU A 85 -18.77 -11.56 3.94
C LEU A 85 -18.72 -12.79 4.84
N SER A 86 -19.86 -13.43 5.09
CA SER A 86 -19.98 -14.59 5.99
C SER A 86 -19.15 -15.79 5.54
N ASP A 87 -18.95 -15.95 4.23
CA ASP A 87 -18.11 -16.99 3.63
C ASP A 87 -16.61 -16.81 3.92
N VAL A 88 -16.18 -15.57 4.16
CA VAL A 88 -14.78 -15.25 4.49
C VAL A 88 -14.50 -15.40 5.99
N PHE A 89 -15.53 -15.29 6.82
CA PHE A 89 -15.43 -15.35 8.28
C PHE A 89 -16.40 -16.42 8.84
N PRO A 90 -16.08 -17.70 8.65
CA PRO A 90 -16.90 -18.80 9.19
C PRO A 90 -16.96 -18.71 10.71
N GLY A 91 -18.16 -18.81 11.29
CA GLY A 91 -18.42 -18.67 12.73
C GLY A 91 -18.99 -17.32 13.15
N VAL A 92 -19.16 -16.39 12.22
CA VAL A 92 -19.98 -15.22 12.37
C VAL A 92 -21.36 -15.55 11.84
N ASN A 93 -22.19 -16.11 12.69
CA ASN A 93 -23.60 -16.30 12.35
C ASN A 93 -24.19 -14.94 11.94
N GLN A 94 -24.98 -14.98 10.87
CA GLN A 94 -25.74 -13.86 10.34
C GLN A 94 -26.24 -13.00 11.50
N ALA A 95 -25.79 -11.77 11.57
CA ALA A 95 -26.42 -10.76 12.41
C ALA A 95 -27.90 -10.79 12.01
N ASN A 96 -28.77 -11.04 12.97
CA ASN A 96 -30.21 -10.95 12.79
C ASN A 96 -30.49 -9.73 11.93
N GLU A 97 -31.29 -9.93 10.88
CA GLU A 97 -31.82 -8.87 10.02
C GLU A 97 -32.13 -7.67 10.90
N ILE A 98 -31.40 -6.60 10.66
CA ILE A 98 -31.67 -5.32 11.34
C ILE A 98 -33.03 -4.93 10.80
N ASN A 99 -34.04 -5.13 11.61
CA ASN A 99 -35.40 -4.75 11.29
C ASN A 99 -35.42 -3.24 11.11
N THR A 100 -35.40 -2.79 9.87
CA THR A 100 -35.27 -1.38 9.46
C THR A 100 -36.57 -0.59 9.65
N GLU A 101 -37.56 -1.15 10.34
CA GLU A 101 -38.85 -0.44 10.58
C GLU A 101 -38.72 0.82 11.40
N ASN A 102 -37.59 1.09 12.06
CA ASN A 102 -37.43 2.32 12.89
C ASN A 102 -36.11 3.06 12.69
N GLY A 103 -35.42 2.93 11.57
CA GLY A 103 -34.36 3.87 11.16
C GLY A 103 -33.18 4.07 12.13
N THR A 104 -32.97 3.22 13.11
CA THR A 104 -31.87 3.34 14.08
C THR A 104 -30.69 2.51 13.64
N VAL A 105 -29.70 3.17 13.01
CA VAL A 105 -28.38 2.59 12.79
C VAL A 105 -27.74 2.34 14.16
N PRO A 106 -27.34 1.10 14.51
CA PRO A 106 -26.79 0.82 15.83
C PRO A 106 -25.52 1.62 16.07
N HIS A 107 -25.51 2.36 17.16
CA HIS A 107 -24.30 3.04 17.63
C HIS A 107 -23.29 1.96 18.08
N PRO A 108 -22.00 2.01 17.70
CA PRO A 108 -20.99 0.97 17.98
C PRO A 108 -20.61 0.80 19.46
N ARG A 109 -21.45 1.22 20.41
CA ARG A 109 -21.17 1.18 21.86
C ARG A 109 -21.78 -0.01 22.63
N ARG A 110 -22.64 -0.83 22.01
CA ARG A 110 -23.14 -2.06 22.62
C ARG A 110 -22.69 -3.25 21.80
N TYR A 111 -21.71 -3.94 22.29
CA TYR A 111 -21.32 -5.25 21.79
C TYR A 111 -22.26 -6.28 22.46
N ASP A 112 -23.32 -6.65 21.78
CA ASP A 112 -24.00 -7.88 22.10
C ASP A 112 -23.10 -9.03 21.67
N ILE A 113 -22.86 -9.95 22.59
CA ILE A 113 -22.01 -11.13 22.39
C ILE A 113 -22.59 -11.92 21.21
N GLY A 114 -21.90 -11.93 20.09
CA GLY A 114 -22.28 -12.69 18.89
C GLY A 114 -22.48 -11.89 17.61
N VAL A 115 -22.57 -10.57 17.66
CA VAL A 115 -22.71 -9.73 16.46
C VAL A 115 -21.39 -8.97 16.21
N LEU A 116 -20.71 -9.31 15.13
CA LEU A 116 -19.57 -8.50 14.67
C LEU A 116 -20.09 -7.14 14.24
N PRO A 117 -19.44 -6.03 14.66
CA PRO A 117 -19.80 -4.72 14.17
C PRO A 117 -19.65 -4.65 12.65
N PRO A 118 -20.50 -3.90 11.94
CA PRO A 118 -20.35 -3.70 10.52
C PRO A 118 -18.94 -3.23 10.22
N ARG A 119 -18.30 -3.84 9.19
CA ARG A 119 -16.91 -3.57 8.88
C ARG A 119 -16.74 -2.16 8.38
N TYR A 120 -15.99 -1.39 9.14
CA TYR A 120 -15.69 -0.01 8.82
C TYR A 120 -14.64 0.07 7.73
N VAL A 121 -14.86 0.94 6.75
CA VAL A 121 -13.97 1.10 5.62
C VAL A 121 -13.49 2.54 5.45
N TYR A 122 -12.32 2.67 4.86
CA TYR A 122 -11.79 3.88 4.26
C TYR A 122 -11.88 3.71 2.74
N ILE A 123 -12.53 4.66 2.05
CA ILE A 123 -12.63 4.68 0.59
C ILE A 123 -11.54 5.61 0.08
N LEU A 124 -10.64 5.08 -0.73
CA LEU A 124 -9.54 5.82 -1.33
C LEU A 124 -9.68 5.87 -2.85
N GLY A 125 -9.00 6.83 -3.48
CA GLY A 125 -9.04 6.99 -4.93
C GLY A 125 -10.25 7.75 -5.46
N VAL A 126 -11.04 8.37 -4.56
CA VAL A 126 -12.21 9.20 -4.92
C VAL A 126 -12.05 10.57 -4.29
N SER A 127 -12.20 11.62 -5.09
CA SER A 127 -11.99 13.02 -4.69
C SER A 127 -13.27 13.79 -4.39
N GLU A 128 -14.44 13.14 -4.47
CA GLU A 128 -15.75 13.75 -4.24
C GLU A 128 -16.46 13.11 -3.04
N PRO A 129 -17.37 13.84 -2.36
CA PRO A 129 -18.23 13.28 -1.33
C PRO A 129 -19.19 12.25 -1.92
N LEU A 130 -19.33 11.10 -1.25
CA LEU A 130 -20.18 10.01 -1.68
C LEU A 130 -21.28 9.72 -0.64
N GLU A 131 -22.39 9.13 -1.09
CA GLU A 131 -23.43 8.51 -0.23
C GLU A 131 -23.28 6.98 -0.23
N THR A 132 -22.96 6.42 -1.37
CA THR A 132 -22.67 4.99 -1.56
C THR A 132 -21.44 4.82 -2.43
N PHE A 133 -20.81 3.66 -2.35
CA PHE A 133 -19.65 3.33 -3.17
C PHE A 133 -19.63 1.84 -3.47
N HIS A 134 -19.34 1.48 -4.72
CA HIS A 134 -19.02 0.14 -5.14
C HIS A 134 -17.54 0.07 -5.54
N GLY A 135 -16.80 -0.88 -4.97
CA GLY A 135 -15.37 -1.00 -5.21
C GLY A 135 -14.80 -2.32 -4.70
N ARG A 136 -13.50 -2.46 -4.73
CA ARG A 136 -12.84 -3.69 -4.24
C ARG A 136 -11.96 -3.43 -3.02
N ILE A 137 -11.83 -4.44 -2.19
CA ILE A 137 -10.93 -4.41 -1.02
C ILE A 137 -9.50 -4.56 -1.52
N VAL A 138 -8.64 -3.56 -1.23
CA VAL A 138 -7.24 -3.51 -1.67
C VAL A 138 -6.24 -3.58 -0.51
N ALA A 139 -6.68 -3.32 0.73
CA ALA A 139 -5.83 -3.47 1.89
C ALA A 139 -6.64 -3.69 3.18
N VAL A 140 -5.94 -4.18 4.21
CA VAL A 140 -6.47 -4.35 5.57
C VAL A 140 -5.58 -3.63 6.56
N VAL A 141 -6.20 -2.76 7.38
CA VAL A 141 -5.59 -2.11 8.52
C VAL A 141 -5.84 -2.98 9.75
N HIS A 142 -4.88 -3.82 10.10
CA HIS A 142 -4.95 -4.65 11.29
C HIS A 142 -4.57 -3.84 12.53
N ARG A 143 -5.53 -3.59 13.40
CA ARG A 143 -5.34 -2.75 14.59
C ARG A 143 -4.94 -3.57 15.80
N ASN A 144 -3.80 -3.24 16.40
CA ASN A 144 -3.35 -3.83 17.68
C ASN A 144 -4.15 -3.21 18.83
N VAL A 145 -5.38 -3.68 19.04
CA VAL A 145 -6.22 -3.21 20.13
C VAL A 145 -6.04 -4.12 21.35
N ARG A 146 -5.50 -3.56 22.44
CA ARG A 146 -5.53 -4.23 23.75
C ARG A 146 -6.90 -3.95 24.37
N ILE A 147 -7.74 -4.97 24.50
CA ILE A 147 -9.03 -4.87 25.16
C ILE A 147 -8.81 -5.19 26.64
N PRO A 148 -9.13 -4.26 27.55
CA PRO A 148 -9.17 -4.60 28.97
C PRO A 148 -10.25 -5.65 29.20
N LEU A 149 -9.89 -6.80 29.74
CA LEU A 149 -10.86 -7.80 30.16
C LEU A 149 -11.63 -7.23 31.35
N GLN A 150 -12.91 -6.91 31.17
CA GLN A 150 -13.81 -6.59 32.24
C GLN A 150 -14.73 -7.79 32.51
N ASN A 151 -14.68 -8.31 33.73
CA ASN A 151 -15.68 -9.21 34.32
C ASN A 151 -16.01 -10.48 33.49
N GLY A 152 -15.01 -11.27 33.12
CA GLY A 152 -15.25 -12.60 32.52
C GLY A 152 -15.81 -12.62 31.10
N CYS A 153 -15.92 -11.49 30.42
CA CYS A 153 -16.32 -11.42 29.03
C CYS A 153 -15.18 -11.91 28.11
N VAL A 154 -15.50 -12.82 27.20
CA VAL A 154 -14.57 -13.23 26.14
C VAL A 154 -14.37 -12.03 25.22
N PRO A 155 -13.13 -11.58 24.98
CA PRO A 155 -12.92 -10.48 24.05
C PRO A 155 -13.35 -10.91 22.66
N PRO A 156 -13.97 -10.02 21.85
CA PRO A 156 -14.30 -10.30 20.49
C PRO A 156 -13.02 -10.63 19.71
N PRO A 157 -13.09 -11.42 18.64
CA PRO A 157 -11.93 -11.76 17.82
C PRO A 157 -11.16 -10.50 17.40
N GLN A 158 -9.82 -10.53 17.42
CA GLN A 158 -8.98 -9.36 17.12
C GLN A 158 -9.30 -8.70 15.77
N TYR A 159 -9.74 -9.48 14.78
CA TYR A 159 -10.14 -8.98 13.45
C TYR A 159 -11.43 -8.14 13.46
N SER A 160 -12.23 -8.12 14.54
CA SER A 160 -13.42 -7.26 14.65
C SER A 160 -13.08 -5.75 14.69
N TYR A 161 -11.83 -5.42 14.95
CA TYR A 161 -11.31 -4.04 14.99
C TYR A 161 -10.59 -3.63 13.72
N ASP A 162 -10.42 -4.55 12.78
CA ASP A 162 -9.77 -4.27 11.51
C ASP A 162 -10.59 -3.26 10.71
N ARG A 163 -9.90 -2.49 9.88
CA ARG A 163 -10.48 -1.57 8.91
C ARG A 163 -10.10 -2.04 7.53
N LEU A 164 -11.00 -1.89 6.58
CA LEU A 164 -10.73 -2.26 5.21
C LEU A 164 -10.49 -1.01 4.37
N ILE A 165 -9.61 -1.12 3.41
CA ILE A 165 -9.41 -0.09 2.39
C ILE A 165 -10.12 -0.57 1.14
N VAL A 166 -11.06 0.25 0.66
CA VAL A 166 -11.83 -0.01 -0.56
C VAL A 166 -11.45 1.06 -1.59
N ALA A 167 -11.23 0.63 -2.82
CA ALA A 167 -10.86 1.51 -3.93
C ALA A 167 -11.67 1.17 -5.18
N PRO A 168 -11.70 2.04 -6.23
CA PRO A 168 -12.23 1.70 -7.54
C PRO A 168 -11.67 0.37 -8.06
N LEU A 169 -12.45 -0.34 -8.88
CA LEU A 169 -12.14 -1.72 -9.29
C LEU A 169 -10.81 -1.86 -10.05
N ASP A 170 -10.41 -0.84 -10.78
CA ASP A 170 -9.21 -0.77 -11.62
C ASP A 170 -8.02 -0.08 -10.96
N MET A 171 -8.18 0.44 -9.74
CA MET A 171 -7.14 1.21 -9.07
C MET A 171 -6.19 0.33 -8.27
N GLU A 172 -4.88 0.46 -8.52
CA GLU A 172 -3.82 -0.09 -7.68
C GLU A 172 -3.39 0.98 -6.66
N LEU A 173 -3.43 0.63 -5.38
CA LEU A 173 -2.94 1.48 -4.30
C LEU A 173 -1.84 0.74 -3.54
N TYR A 174 -0.73 1.43 -3.33
CA TYR A 174 0.43 0.91 -2.63
C TYR A 174 0.45 1.37 -1.17
N GLU A 175 1.25 0.70 -0.35
CA GLU A 175 1.30 0.96 1.09
C GLU A 175 1.55 2.43 1.45
N PRO A 176 2.48 3.17 0.82
CA PRO A 176 2.79 4.55 1.20
C PRO A 176 1.60 5.50 1.02
N GLU A 177 0.88 5.39 -0.11
CA GLU A 177 -0.30 6.21 -0.39
C GLU A 177 -1.43 5.91 0.60
N ILE A 178 -1.69 4.61 0.87
CA ILE A 178 -2.70 4.20 1.83
C ILE A 178 -2.35 4.74 3.22
N ARG A 179 -1.11 4.54 3.66
CA ARG A 179 -0.63 4.97 4.97
C ARG A 179 -0.75 6.49 5.15
N HIS A 180 -0.41 7.26 4.12
CA HIS A 180 -0.58 8.71 4.12
C HIS A 180 -2.06 9.08 4.23
N ALA A 181 -2.92 8.50 3.39
CA ALA A 181 -4.34 8.82 3.33
C ALA A 181 -5.07 8.54 4.65
N ILE A 182 -4.72 7.47 5.38
CA ILE A 182 -5.38 7.11 6.65
C ILE A 182 -4.72 7.73 7.89
N SER A 183 -3.63 8.49 7.75
CA SER A 183 -2.85 9.06 8.85
C SER A 183 -3.65 9.99 9.79
N PHE A 184 -4.77 10.56 9.30
CA PHE A 184 -5.68 11.38 10.09
C PHE A 184 -6.40 10.59 11.20
N ALA A 185 -6.61 9.27 11.00
CA ALA A 185 -7.37 8.39 11.88
C ALA A 185 -6.52 7.29 12.51
N GLU A 186 -5.50 6.83 11.81
CA GLU A 186 -4.66 5.71 12.23
C GLU A 186 -3.26 6.19 12.63
N ARG A 187 -2.88 5.95 13.90
CA ARG A 187 -1.57 6.36 14.41
C ARG A 187 -0.50 5.33 14.07
N ARG A 188 0.60 5.77 13.48
CA ARG A 188 1.77 4.93 13.20
C ARG A 188 2.19 4.12 14.44
N GLY A 189 2.50 2.83 14.25
CA GLY A 189 2.87 1.92 15.34
C GLY A 189 1.69 1.31 16.11
N ARG A 190 0.44 1.72 15.84
CA ARG A 190 -0.77 1.14 16.43
C ARG A 190 -1.51 0.17 15.52
N TYR A 191 -1.07 0.00 14.29
CA TYR A 191 -1.64 -0.90 13.31
C TYR A 191 -0.55 -1.50 12.40
N ARG A 192 -0.88 -2.62 11.77
CA ARG A 192 -0.14 -3.19 10.64
C ARG A 192 -1.01 -3.03 9.40
N LEU A 193 -0.40 -2.72 8.27
CA LEU A 193 -1.08 -2.59 6.99
C LEU A 193 -0.70 -3.80 6.13
N TYR A 194 -1.72 -4.48 5.58
CA TYR A 194 -1.58 -5.57 4.64
C TYR A 194 -2.18 -5.11 3.33
N CYS A 195 -1.37 -5.00 2.28
CA CYS A 195 -1.75 -4.45 0.98
C CYS A 195 -1.81 -5.55 -0.08
N MET A 196 -2.79 -5.44 -0.98
CA MET A 196 -2.89 -6.32 -2.15
C MET A 196 -1.80 -6.01 -3.18
N TYR A 197 -1.29 -4.77 -3.22
CA TYR A 197 -0.29 -4.31 -4.17
C TYR A 197 0.98 -3.84 -3.48
N GLU A 198 2.12 -4.29 -4.01
CA GLU A 198 3.45 -3.84 -3.59
C GLU A 198 4.26 -3.41 -4.81
N LYS A 199 5.03 -2.33 -4.68
CA LYS A 199 5.97 -1.85 -5.70
C LYS A 199 7.36 -1.70 -5.11
N SER A 200 8.36 -2.21 -5.85
CA SER A 200 9.78 -2.03 -5.54
C SER A 200 10.52 -1.51 -6.75
N CYS A 201 11.51 -0.65 -6.54
CA CYS A 201 12.36 -0.13 -7.59
C CYS A 201 13.82 -0.35 -7.24
N GLY A 202 14.63 -0.68 -8.23
CA GLY A 202 16.05 -0.94 -8.07
C GLY A 202 16.82 -0.78 -9.39
N ALA A 203 18.08 -1.18 -9.42
CA ALA A 203 18.86 -1.16 -10.66
C ALA A 203 19.85 -2.32 -10.76
N VAL A 204 20.18 -2.66 -12.00
CA VAL A 204 21.37 -3.43 -12.32
C VAL A 204 22.58 -2.51 -12.18
N VAL A 205 23.22 -2.57 -11.01
CA VAL A 205 24.39 -1.74 -10.69
C VAL A 205 25.65 -2.44 -11.21
N TYR A 206 26.50 -1.71 -11.95
CA TYR A 206 27.69 -2.30 -12.56
C TYR A 206 28.87 -1.33 -12.57
N ALA A 207 30.09 -1.88 -12.64
CA ALA A 207 31.32 -1.13 -12.87
C ALA A 207 32.06 -1.68 -14.08
N MET A 208 32.75 -0.83 -14.84
CA MET A 208 33.65 -1.26 -15.91
C MET A 208 35.04 -1.53 -15.35
N HIS A 209 35.56 -2.73 -15.60
CA HIS A 209 36.94 -3.11 -15.26
C HIS A 209 37.60 -3.81 -16.45
N ASN A 210 38.73 -3.28 -16.92
CA ASN A 210 39.46 -3.77 -18.08
C ASN A 210 38.55 -4.00 -19.33
N GLY A 211 37.62 -3.04 -19.56
CA GLY A 211 36.71 -3.10 -20.71
C GLY A 211 35.53 -4.09 -20.55
N GLN A 212 35.41 -4.75 -19.41
CA GLN A 212 34.33 -5.69 -19.12
C GLN A 212 33.44 -5.19 -17.98
N PRO A 213 32.10 -5.37 -18.06
CA PRO A 213 31.23 -5.04 -16.97
C PRO A 213 31.30 -6.09 -15.84
N LEU A 214 31.39 -5.60 -14.61
CA LEU A 214 31.19 -6.38 -13.39
C LEU A 214 29.90 -5.93 -12.74
N TYR A 215 29.06 -6.87 -12.34
CA TYR A 215 27.72 -6.63 -11.82
C TYR A 215 27.70 -6.76 -10.31
N LEU A 216 27.12 -5.78 -9.63
CA LEU A 216 26.92 -5.81 -8.20
C LEU A 216 25.63 -6.57 -7.87
N LEU A 217 25.78 -7.61 -7.07
CA LEU A 217 24.70 -8.39 -6.51
C LEU A 217 24.74 -8.29 -4.99
N ILE A 218 23.60 -8.36 -4.35
CA ILE A 218 23.48 -8.38 -2.90
C ILE A 218 22.64 -9.58 -2.43
N ARG A 219 22.91 -10.06 -1.22
CA ARG A 219 22.11 -11.09 -0.57
C ARG A 219 21.26 -10.45 0.52
N ASN A 220 19.95 -10.51 0.36
CA ASN A 220 19.01 -9.99 1.33
C ASN A 220 18.84 -10.93 2.54
N ARG A 221 18.11 -10.46 3.55
CA ARG A 221 17.83 -11.19 4.80
C ARG A 221 17.19 -12.58 4.60
N SER A 222 16.46 -12.77 3.52
CA SER A 222 15.81 -14.05 3.17
C SER A 222 16.77 -15.04 2.49
N GLY A 223 18.02 -14.64 2.26
CA GLY A 223 19.03 -15.45 1.61
C GLY A 223 19.02 -15.37 0.08
N HIS A 224 18.10 -14.60 -0.51
CA HIS A 224 18.03 -14.42 -1.97
C HIS A 224 19.10 -13.45 -2.45
N ILE A 225 19.76 -13.81 -3.56
CA ILE A 225 20.74 -12.99 -4.25
C ILE A 225 20.06 -12.32 -5.45
N GLY A 226 20.18 -10.99 -5.53
CA GLY A 226 19.57 -10.17 -6.57
C GLY A 226 20.23 -8.80 -6.69
N PHE A 227 19.58 -7.88 -7.39
CA PHE A 227 20.02 -6.49 -7.51
C PHE A 227 19.54 -5.65 -6.31
N PRO A 228 20.25 -4.57 -5.97
CA PRO A 228 19.80 -3.60 -4.99
C PRO A 228 18.42 -3.03 -5.38
N LYS A 229 17.46 -3.09 -4.46
CA LYS A 229 16.08 -2.59 -4.64
C LYS A 229 15.32 -2.53 -3.33
N GLY A 230 14.37 -1.63 -3.25
CA GLY A 230 13.44 -1.62 -2.14
C GLY A 230 12.11 -1.00 -2.47
N HIS A 231 11.29 -0.76 -1.45
CA HIS A 231 9.94 -0.29 -1.61
C HIS A 231 9.89 1.21 -1.88
N VAL A 232 8.94 1.61 -2.73
CA VAL A 232 8.66 3.03 -2.98
C VAL A 232 8.17 3.68 -1.68
N GLU A 233 8.68 4.87 -1.33
CA GLU A 233 8.16 5.69 -0.25
C GLU A 233 7.15 6.74 -0.74
N TYR A 234 6.36 7.30 0.20
CA TYR A 234 5.35 8.29 -0.17
C TYR A 234 5.97 9.54 -0.79
N GLY A 235 5.50 9.87 -1.99
CA GLY A 235 5.96 11.03 -2.75
C GLY A 235 7.17 10.76 -3.65
N GLU A 236 7.78 9.57 -3.57
CA GLU A 236 8.87 9.19 -4.46
C GLU A 236 8.34 8.72 -5.83
N ASN A 237 9.07 9.07 -6.87
CA ASN A 237 8.97 8.40 -8.16
C ASN A 237 9.94 7.20 -8.23
N GLU A 238 9.89 6.43 -9.33
CA GLU A 238 10.74 5.23 -9.52
C GLU A 238 12.23 5.54 -9.43
N TYR A 239 12.65 6.66 -10.04
CA TYR A 239 14.05 7.08 -10.05
C TYR A 239 14.55 7.45 -8.65
N GLU A 240 13.77 8.22 -7.90
CA GLU A 240 14.12 8.64 -6.53
C GLU A 240 14.25 7.44 -5.59
N THR A 241 13.33 6.47 -5.71
CA THR A 241 13.40 5.20 -4.97
C THR A 241 14.67 4.44 -5.32
N MET A 242 14.99 4.28 -6.62
CA MET A 242 16.21 3.58 -7.05
C MET A 242 17.47 4.19 -6.46
N VAL A 243 17.60 5.53 -6.52
CA VAL A 243 18.77 6.26 -5.98
C VAL A 243 18.87 6.09 -4.46
N ARG A 244 17.75 6.20 -3.73
CA ARG A 244 17.73 6.03 -2.29
C ARG A 244 18.10 4.61 -1.89
N GLU A 245 17.43 3.60 -2.45
CA GLU A 245 17.65 2.19 -2.10
C GLU A 245 19.07 1.71 -2.40
N ILE A 246 19.61 2.06 -3.59
CA ILE A 246 21.00 1.71 -3.93
C ILE A 246 21.96 2.34 -2.92
N ARG A 247 21.75 3.60 -2.54
CA ARG A 247 22.60 4.26 -1.55
C ARG A 247 22.47 3.63 -0.17
N GLU A 248 21.26 3.28 0.26
CA GLU A 248 21.01 2.66 1.57
C GLU A 248 21.59 1.25 1.63
N GLU A 249 21.37 0.42 0.61
CA GLU A 249 21.82 -0.98 0.62
C GLU A 249 23.31 -1.15 0.30
N THR A 250 23.95 -0.19 -0.42
CA THR A 250 25.32 -0.37 -0.94
C THR A 250 26.28 0.80 -0.65
N SER A 251 25.79 1.89 -0.11
CA SER A 251 26.50 3.17 0.09
C SER A 251 26.98 3.83 -1.23
N LEU A 252 26.57 3.32 -2.38
CA LEU A 252 26.92 3.89 -3.67
C LEU A 252 25.99 5.05 -4.06
N SER A 253 26.56 6.12 -4.60
CA SER A 253 25.81 7.20 -5.25
C SER A 253 25.86 6.98 -6.76
N VAL A 254 24.71 6.68 -7.35
CA VAL A 254 24.57 6.35 -8.76
C VAL A 254 23.50 7.19 -9.43
N VAL A 255 23.56 7.26 -10.76
CA VAL A 255 22.55 7.87 -11.63
C VAL A 255 21.97 6.76 -12.48
N PRO A 256 20.72 6.34 -12.24
CA PRO A 256 20.05 5.36 -13.09
C PRO A 256 19.89 5.84 -14.53
N ASP A 257 20.10 4.95 -15.50
CA ASP A 257 19.92 5.24 -16.93
C ASP A 257 18.41 5.49 -17.21
N PRO A 258 18.00 6.69 -17.65
CA PRO A 258 16.60 7.00 -17.91
C PRO A 258 16.03 6.24 -19.11
N ASP A 259 16.89 5.77 -20.02
CA ASP A 259 16.51 5.05 -21.24
C ASP A 259 16.44 3.53 -21.06
N PHE A 260 16.77 3.05 -19.86
CA PHE A 260 16.67 1.63 -19.52
C PHE A 260 15.64 1.44 -18.40
N ARG A 261 14.49 0.88 -18.75
CA ARG A 261 13.44 0.53 -17.78
C ARG A 261 12.89 -0.85 -18.11
N CYS A 262 13.04 -1.77 -17.17
CA CYS A 262 12.45 -3.10 -17.21
C CYS A 262 11.52 -3.29 -16.00
N GLU A 263 10.42 -4.00 -16.21
CA GLU A 263 9.55 -4.40 -15.10
C GLU A 263 9.07 -5.84 -15.24
N TYR A 264 8.75 -6.44 -14.11
CA TYR A 264 8.02 -7.69 -14.07
C TYR A 264 7.05 -7.72 -12.91
N HIS A 265 6.00 -8.53 -13.09
CA HIS A 265 4.94 -8.72 -12.13
C HIS A 265 4.95 -10.17 -11.64
N TYR A 266 4.70 -10.35 -10.36
CA TYR A 266 4.52 -11.67 -9.79
C TYR A 266 3.60 -11.61 -8.57
N VAL A 267 3.05 -12.77 -8.21
CA VAL A 267 2.14 -12.87 -7.07
C VAL A 267 2.83 -13.61 -5.94
N LEU A 268 2.92 -12.96 -4.79
CA LEU A 268 3.40 -13.57 -3.55
C LEU A 268 2.22 -14.18 -2.81
N TRP A 269 2.43 -15.40 -2.30
CA TRP A 269 1.45 -16.13 -1.45
C TRP A 269 0.04 -16.24 -2.07
N GLY A 270 -0.07 -16.09 -3.38
CA GLY A 270 -1.35 -16.16 -4.11
C GLY A 270 -2.24 -14.92 -4.02
N VAL A 271 -1.82 -13.86 -3.34
CA VAL A 271 -2.69 -12.70 -3.05
C VAL A 271 -2.03 -11.34 -3.16
N VAL A 272 -0.70 -11.24 -3.03
CA VAL A 272 0.02 -9.96 -3.12
C VAL A 272 0.60 -9.81 -4.51
N HIS A 273 0.09 -8.85 -5.26
CA HIS A 273 0.57 -8.49 -6.59
C HIS A 273 1.77 -7.56 -6.45
N LYS A 274 2.96 -8.07 -6.76
CA LYS A 274 4.19 -7.30 -6.68
C LYS A 274 4.66 -6.88 -8.06
N ARG A 275 4.95 -5.57 -8.19
CA ARG A 275 5.60 -4.96 -9.34
C ARG A 275 7.04 -4.63 -8.96
N ALA A 276 8.01 -5.16 -9.69
CA ALA A 276 9.42 -4.84 -9.53
C ALA A 276 9.92 -4.10 -10.78
N VAL A 277 10.43 -2.89 -10.60
CA VAL A 277 10.92 -2.01 -11.67
C VAL A 277 12.42 -1.84 -11.52
N TYR A 278 13.13 -1.98 -12.62
CA TYR A 278 14.59 -1.86 -12.66
C TYR A 278 15.06 -0.92 -13.75
N SER A 279 16.06 -0.12 -13.39
CA SER A 279 16.93 0.56 -14.33
C SER A 279 18.32 -0.11 -14.34
N MET A 280 19.30 0.51 -14.95
CA MET A 280 20.71 0.18 -14.84
C MET A 280 21.50 1.40 -14.37
N ALA A 281 22.59 1.20 -13.62
CA ALA A 281 23.37 2.30 -13.11
C ALA A 281 24.86 1.92 -13.05
N GLN A 282 25.71 2.80 -13.55
CA GLN A 282 27.16 2.61 -13.51
C GLN A 282 27.78 3.33 -12.31
N PHE A 283 28.73 2.68 -11.65
CA PHE A 283 29.63 3.32 -10.68
C PHE A 283 31.09 3.11 -11.04
N SER A 284 31.99 3.88 -10.41
CA SER A 284 33.43 3.79 -10.68
C SER A 284 34.02 2.58 -9.99
N TYR A 285 34.72 1.72 -10.73
CA TYR A 285 35.45 0.59 -10.16
C TYR A 285 36.45 1.03 -9.09
N GLY A 286 36.54 0.27 -8.00
CA GLY A 286 37.40 0.59 -6.85
C GLY A 286 36.72 1.39 -5.74
N HIS A 287 35.46 1.84 -5.92
CA HIS A 287 34.68 2.34 -4.79
C HIS A 287 34.29 1.19 -3.86
N SER A 288 34.45 1.40 -2.57
CA SER A 288 34.03 0.44 -1.56
C SER A 288 32.50 0.34 -1.53
N VAL A 289 32.00 -0.88 -1.66
CA VAL A 289 30.62 -1.19 -1.37
C VAL A 289 30.54 -1.45 0.15
N THR A 290 29.70 -0.69 0.83
CA THR A 290 29.43 -0.88 2.25
C THR A 290 27.96 -1.19 2.41
N THR A 291 27.65 -2.39 2.83
CA THR A 291 26.27 -2.86 2.96
C THR A 291 25.72 -2.60 4.37
N MET A 292 24.42 -2.36 4.50
CA MET A 292 23.76 -2.27 5.80
C MET A 292 23.74 -3.63 6.49
N GLU A 293 24.40 -3.76 7.64
CA GLU A 293 24.59 -5.03 8.37
C GLU A 293 23.28 -5.75 8.74
N ASN A 294 22.15 -5.05 8.83
CA ASN A 294 20.87 -5.63 9.25
C ASN A 294 19.98 -6.12 8.10
N GLU A 295 20.26 -5.72 6.88
CA GLU A 295 19.42 -5.99 5.70
C GLU A 295 20.15 -6.78 4.62
N ILE A 296 21.45 -6.52 4.46
CA ILE A 296 22.30 -7.14 3.44
C ILE A 296 23.34 -8.04 4.09
N PHE A 297 23.37 -9.29 3.69
CA PHE A 297 24.18 -10.36 4.27
C PHE A 297 25.34 -10.82 3.38
N GLY A 298 25.65 -10.05 2.36
CA GLY A 298 26.76 -10.26 1.42
C GLY A 298 26.57 -9.50 0.13
N ASP A 299 27.68 -9.19 -0.51
CA ASP A 299 27.73 -8.55 -1.80
C ASP A 299 28.77 -9.23 -2.70
N TRP A 300 28.58 -9.14 -4.01
CA TRP A 300 29.45 -9.67 -5.03
C TRP A 300 29.56 -8.68 -6.18
N LEU A 301 30.78 -8.42 -6.63
CA LEU A 301 31.06 -7.67 -7.85
C LEU A 301 31.69 -8.64 -8.86
N VAL A 302 30.91 -9.19 -9.78
CA VAL A 302 31.28 -10.36 -10.56
C VAL A 302 30.97 -10.20 -12.06
N PRO A 303 31.66 -10.91 -12.94
CA PRO A 303 31.36 -10.93 -14.37
C PRO A 303 29.98 -11.51 -14.68
N TYR A 304 29.44 -11.21 -15.88
CA TYR A 304 28.12 -11.63 -16.33
C TYR A 304 27.83 -13.13 -16.09
N ALA A 305 28.73 -14.02 -16.48
CA ALA A 305 28.47 -15.46 -16.38
C ALA A 305 28.34 -15.94 -14.92
N GLU A 306 29.07 -15.31 -14.01
CA GLU A 306 28.98 -15.60 -12.57
C GLU A 306 27.75 -14.96 -11.97
N ALA A 307 27.46 -13.70 -12.27
CA ALA A 307 26.24 -13.01 -11.86
C ALA A 307 24.99 -13.81 -12.25
N HIS A 308 24.94 -14.29 -13.49
CA HIS A 308 23.83 -15.10 -14.00
C HIS A 308 23.62 -16.40 -13.21
N LYS A 309 24.70 -17.02 -12.72
CA LYS A 309 24.61 -18.23 -11.88
C LYS A 309 24.19 -17.93 -10.44
N LEU A 310 24.64 -16.81 -9.88
CA LEU A 310 24.36 -16.43 -8.50
C LEU A 310 22.93 -15.93 -8.28
N LEU A 311 22.34 -15.26 -9.27
CA LEU A 311 20.99 -14.72 -9.17
C LEU A 311 19.96 -15.80 -8.81
N SER A 312 19.12 -15.52 -7.82
CA SER A 312 18.15 -16.46 -7.29
C SER A 312 16.95 -16.67 -8.21
N TYR A 313 16.58 -15.66 -9.00
CA TYR A 313 15.34 -15.68 -9.80
C TYR A 313 15.59 -15.53 -11.31
N ASP A 314 14.79 -16.24 -12.11
CA ASP A 314 14.89 -16.19 -13.58
C ASP A 314 14.55 -14.81 -14.15
N ASN A 315 13.65 -14.06 -13.51
CA ASN A 315 13.35 -12.70 -13.94
C ASN A 315 14.55 -11.78 -13.79
N ASP A 316 15.32 -11.91 -12.70
CA ASP A 316 16.56 -11.13 -12.51
C ASP A 316 17.61 -11.52 -13.56
N ARG A 317 17.72 -12.81 -13.94
CA ARG A 317 18.61 -13.27 -15.02
C ARG A 317 18.24 -12.67 -16.38
N LYS A 318 16.94 -12.53 -16.67
CA LYS A 318 16.45 -11.88 -17.90
C LYS A 318 16.82 -10.40 -17.91
N ILE A 319 16.61 -9.69 -16.78
CA ILE A 319 16.99 -8.27 -16.66
C ILE A 319 18.51 -8.09 -16.78
N LEU A 320 19.30 -8.95 -16.15
CA LEU A 320 20.75 -8.96 -16.31
C LEU A 320 21.17 -9.09 -17.79
N SER A 321 20.50 -9.98 -18.53
CA SER A 321 20.80 -10.19 -19.96
C SER A 321 20.51 -8.94 -20.78
N LEU A 322 19.35 -8.29 -20.56
CA LEU A 322 18.99 -7.04 -21.23
C LEU A 322 19.98 -5.91 -20.92
N ALA A 323 20.37 -5.77 -19.64
CA ALA A 323 21.36 -4.77 -19.23
C ALA A 323 22.73 -5.04 -19.88
N ASN A 324 23.18 -6.31 -19.92
CA ASN A 324 24.45 -6.68 -20.55
C ASN A 324 24.46 -6.42 -22.08
N GLU A 325 23.35 -6.69 -22.75
CA GLU A 325 23.18 -6.35 -24.18
C GLU A 325 23.27 -4.85 -24.41
N ARG A 326 22.60 -4.04 -23.59
CA ARG A 326 22.63 -2.58 -23.66
C ARG A 326 24.06 -2.03 -23.47
N ILE A 327 24.80 -2.55 -22.47
CA ILE A 327 26.19 -2.13 -22.21
C ILE A 327 27.10 -2.47 -23.41
N ARG A 328 26.95 -3.68 -23.99
CA ARG A 328 27.73 -4.11 -25.13
C ARG A 328 27.47 -3.26 -26.37
N SER A 329 26.22 -2.97 -26.67
CA SER A 329 25.83 -2.12 -27.81
C SER A 329 26.40 -0.70 -27.64
N SER A 330 26.31 -0.11 -26.49
CA SER A 330 26.85 1.24 -26.20
C SER A 330 28.37 1.31 -26.30
N ASN A 331 29.08 0.20 -26.02
CA ASN A 331 30.54 0.13 -26.17
C ASN A 331 30.99 -0.09 -27.62
N MET A 332 30.13 -0.65 -28.48
CA MET A 332 30.43 -0.82 -29.92
C MET A 332 30.27 0.47 -30.73
N GLU A 333 29.43 1.41 -30.25
CA GLU A 333 29.19 2.71 -30.90
C GLU A 333 30.25 3.78 -30.57
N LYS A 334 31.14 3.54 -29.59
CA LYS A 334 32.28 4.44 -29.33
C LYS A 334 33.39 4.15 -30.33
N PRO A 335 33.70 5.09 -31.26
CA PRO A 335 34.85 4.90 -32.16
C PRO A 335 36.13 4.78 -31.32
N ILE A 336 37.00 3.83 -31.71
CA ILE A 336 38.34 3.71 -31.15
C ILE A 336 39.10 5.00 -31.51
N SER A 337 39.24 5.86 -30.50
CA SER A 337 40.01 7.12 -30.60
C SER A 337 41.48 6.83 -30.35
#